data_92e97085a985acff151e5ac0316d0b4f
#
_entry.id   92e97085a985acff151e5ac0316d0b4f
#
_cell.length_a   1.000
_cell.length_b   1.000
_cell.length_c   1.000
_cell.angle_alpha   90.00
_cell.angle_beta   90.00
_cell.angle_gamma   90.00
#
_symmetry.space_group_name_H-M   'P 1'
#
loop_
_entity.id
_entity.type
_entity.pdbx_description
1 polymer ?
#
loop_
_entity_poly.entity_id
_entity_poly.type
_entity_poly.pdbx_seq_one_letter_code
_entity_poly.pdbx_strand_id
1 'polypeptide(L)'
;EAMGTTASPDATTAPDREVLTWEGFGDASRELTQQIIDSGWIPDLIVAIARGGLIPAGAIAYAMDVKAIGTMNVEFYSGIGETLEEPQLLPPLMDVSAMDGKRVLVVDDVADSGKTLKMVMDLIDEHGLTLDGSSSVRVEARSAVIYKKPVSIIEPDYVWAHTDKWINFPWSTLPVIKP
;
A
#
# COMPACT_ATOMS: atom_id res chain seq x y z
N GLU A 1 3.21 37.20 36.86
CA GLU A 1 3.97 36.13 36.18
C GLU A 1 3.03 35.38 35.27
N ALA A 2 3.07 35.68 33.97
CA ALA A 2 2.31 34.95 32.96
C ALA A 2 3.09 33.69 32.58
N MET A 3 2.59 32.52 32.96
CA MET A 3 3.08 31.24 32.41
C MET A 3 2.67 31.15 30.95
N GLY A 4 3.64 31.36 30.07
CA GLY A 4 3.45 31.09 28.63
C GLY A 4 3.28 29.62 28.40
N THR A 5 2.07 29.22 28.02
CA THR A 5 1.79 27.91 27.47
C THR A 5 2.46 27.84 26.09
N THR A 6 3.60 27.23 26.03
CA THR A 6 4.19 26.86 24.73
C THR A 6 3.32 25.75 24.13
N ALA A 7 2.43 26.15 23.24
CA ALA A 7 1.74 25.18 22.40
C ALA A 7 2.79 24.37 21.65
N SER A 8 2.75 23.04 21.77
CA SER A 8 3.55 22.17 20.94
C SER A 8 3.24 22.48 19.48
N PRO A 9 4.24 22.63 18.60
CA PRO A 9 3.97 22.91 17.20
C PRO A 9 3.05 21.81 16.64
N ASP A 10 2.01 22.23 15.96
CA ASP A 10 1.07 21.32 15.30
C ASP A 10 1.90 20.41 14.37
N ALA A 11 1.80 19.10 14.59
CA ALA A 11 2.54 18.11 13.79
C ALA A 11 2.24 18.20 12.29
N THR A 12 1.11 18.82 11.91
CA THR A 12 0.72 19.03 10.51
C THR A 12 1.47 20.18 9.83
N THR A 13 2.12 21.05 10.59
CA THR A 13 2.82 22.24 10.08
C THR A 13 4.34 22.18 10.27
N ALA A 14 4.88 21.09 10.84
CA ALA A 14 6.31 20.94 11.07
C ALA A 14 7.08 20.95 9.74
N PRO A 15 8.11 21.82 9.54
CA PRO A 15 8.81 21.95 8.25
C PRO A 15 9.65 20.76 7.87
N ASP A 16 9.94 19.84 8.81
CA ASP A 16 10.68 18.58 8.59
C ASP A 16 9.75 17.39 8.24
N ARG A 17 8.46 17.66 8.07
CA ARG A 17 7.43 16.65 7.75
C ARG A 17 6.93 16.79 6.33
N GLU A 18 6.71 15.65 5.70
CA GLU A 18 5.88 15.57 4.49
C GLU A 18 4.45 15.38 4.92
N VAL A 19 3.58 16.36 4.63
CA VAL A 19 2.18 16.32 5.04
C VAL A 19 1.30 15.97 3.86
N LEU A 20 0.55 14.87 3.97
CA LEU A 20 -0.49 14.51 3.03
C LEU A 20 -1.85 14.72 3.71
N THR A 21 -2.64 15.64 3.17
CA THR A 21 -4.01 15.88 3.62
C THR A 21 -4.98 14.89 2.97
N TRP A 22 -6.21 14.80 3.47
CA TRP A 22 -7.26 14.00 2.80
C TRP A 22 -7.52 14.46 1.38
N GLU A 23 -7.53 15.76 1.14
CA GLU A 23 -7.68 16.32 -0.18
C GLU A 23 -6.50 15.97 -1.09
N GLY A 24 -5.27 16.14 -0.60
CA GLY A 24 -4.06 15.76 -1.30
C GLY A 24 -4.00 14.27 -1.60
N PHE A 25 -4.48 13.43 -0.68
CA PHE A 25 -4.60 12.00 -0.91
C PHE A 25 -5.59 11.67 -2.04
N GLY A 26 -6.71 12.39 -2.10
CA GLY A 26 -7.65 12.25 -3.21
C GLY A 26 -6.98 12.51 -4.56
N ASP A 27 -6.22 13.58 -4.67
CA ASP A 27 -5.46 13.90 -5.89
C ASP A 27 -4.39 12.84 -6.17
N ALA A 28 -3.62 12.45 -5.14
CA ALA A 28 -2.56 11.46 -5.26
C ALA A 28 -3.08 10.11 -5.79
N SER A 29 -4.22 9.65 -5.26
CA SER A 29 -4.80 8.37 -5.67
C SER A 29 -5.26 8.38 -7.14
N ARG A 30 -5.79 9.49 -7.61
CA ARG A 30 -6.19 9.64 -9.02
C ARG A 30 -5.00 9.77 -9.96
N GLU A 31 -3.99 10.55 -9.58
CA GLU A 31 -2.76 10.70 -10.38
C GLU A 31 -1.98 9.40 -10.46
N LEU A 32 -1.88 8.66 -9.35
CA LEU A 32 -1.23 7.34 -9.31
C LEU A 32 -2.00 6.34 -10.18
N THR A 33 -3.33 6.34 -10.12
CA THR A 33 -4.16 5.52 -11.00
C THR A 33 -3.92 5.86 -12.47
N GLN A 34 -3.83 7.15 -12.79
CA GLN A 34 -3.56 7.59 -14.16
C GLN A 34 -2.19 7.10 -14.66
N GLN A 35 -1.15 7.12 -13.80
CA GLN A 35 0.16 6.55 -14.14
C GLN A 35 0.05 5.07 -14.52
N ILE A 36 -0.72 4.30 -13.75
CA ILE A 36 -0.91 2.87 -13.99
C ILE A 36 -1.60 2.65 -15.34
N ILE A 37 -2.67 3.37 -15.60
CA ILE A 37 -3.43 3.30 -16.87
C ILE A 37 -2.54 3.71 -18.05
N ASP A 38 -1.80 4.79 -17.91
CA ASP A 38 -0.94 5.32 -18.99
C ASP A 38 0.22 4.37 -19.33
N SER A 39 0.62 3.50 -18.39
CA SER A 39 1.60 2.46 -18.66
C SER A 39 1.09 1.33 -19.55
N GLY A 40 -0.21 1.30 -19.84
CA GLY A 40 -0.85 0.25 -20.63
C GLY A 40 -1.10 -1.04 -19.86
N TRP A 41 -0.92 -1.03 -18.54
CA TRP A 41 -1.07 -2.20 -17.67
C TRP A 41 -2.27 -2.02 -16.74
N ILE A 42 -3.25 -2.89 -16.83
CA ILE A 42 -4.46 -2.83 -16.02
C ILE A 42 -4.52 -4.07 -15.13
N PRO A 43 -4.58 -3.93 -13.80
CA PRO A 43 -4.68 -5.08 -12.92
C PRO A 43 -6.07 -5.72 -12.96
N ASP A 44 -6.08 -7.04 -12.77
CA ASP A 44 -7.30 -7.83 -12.57
C ASP A 44 -7.68 -7.91 -11.08
N LEU A 45 -6.67 -7.84 -10.21
CA LEU A 45 -6.81 -7.88 -8.75
C LEU A 45 -5.91 -6.82 -8.12
N ILE A 46 -6.41 -6.15 -7.09
CA ILE A 46 -5.62 -5.26 -6.25
C ILE A 46 -5.44 -5.89 -4.88
N VAL A 47 -4.21 -5.99 -4.41
CA VAL A 47 -3.87 -6.52 -3.08
C VAL A 47 -3.28 -5.39 -2.25
N ALA A 48 -3.94 -5.08 -1.15
CA ALA A 48 -3.49 -4.08 -0.19
C ALA A 48 -2.58 -4.70 0.87
N ILE A 49 -1.46 -4.07 1.15
CA ILE A 49 -0.67 -4.39 2.34
C ILE A 49 -1.28 -3.63 3.51
N ALA A 50 -1.96 -4.35 4.38
CA ALA A 50 -2.59 -3.74 5.55
C ALA A 50 -1.50 -3.32 6.58
N ARG A 51 -1.71 -2.28 7.30
CA ARG A 51 -2.89 -1.40 7.29
C ARG A 51 -2.77 -0.24 6.30
N GLY A 52 -1.56 0.34 6.16
CA GLY A 52 -1.31 1.56 5.37
C GLY A 52 -1.76 1.50 3.92
N GLY A 53 -1.67 0.33 3.29
CA GLY A 53 -2.07 0.14 1.90
C GLY A 53 -3.57 0.01 1.68
N LEU A 54 -4.38 -0.21 2.73
CA LEU A 54 -5.82 -0.40 2.60
C LEU A 54 -6.53 0.81 2.00
N ILE A 55 -6.15 2.00 2.44
CA ILE A 55 -6.81 3.25 2.03
C ILE A 55 -6.46 3.57 0.58
N PRO A 56 -5.19 3.63 0.17
CA PRO A 56 -4.85 3.86 -1.23
C PRO A 56 -5.35 2.74 -2.16
N ALA A 57 -5.30 1.49 -1.74
CA ALA A 57 -5.81 0.38 -2.56
C ALA A 57 -7.31 0.53 -2.84
N GLY A 58 -8.10 0.88 -1.83
CA GLY A 58 -9.53 1.13 -2.00
C GLY A 58 -9.81 2.29 -2.96
N ALA A 59 -9.09 3.39 -2.80
CA ALA A 59 -9.25 4.57 -3.67
C ALA A 59 -8.87 4.25 -5.14
N ILE A 60 -7.77 3.53 -5.36
CA ILE A 60 -7.34 3.10 -6.69
C ILE A 60 -8.36 2.14 -7.31
N ALA A 61 -8.87 1.19 -6.52
CA ALA A 61 -9.87 0.24 -6.98
C ALA A 61 -11.15 0.94 -7.50
N TYR A 62 -11.61 1.97 -6.80
CA TYR A 62 -12.71 2.79 -7.26
C TYR A 62 -12.34 3.61 -8.51
N ALA A 63 -11.15 4.21 -8.53
CA ALA A 63 -10.76 5.08 -9.63
C ALA A 63 -10.62 4.33 -10.95
N MET A 64 -10.25 3.04 -10.94
CA MET A 64 -10.10 2.23 -12.15
C MET A 64 -11.16 1.14 -12.31
N ASP A 65 -12.19 1.14 -11.45
CA ASP A 65 -13.31 0.19 -11.47
C ASP A 65 -12.86 -1.28 -11.42
N VAL A 66 -11.88 -1.57 -10.58
CA VAL A 66 -11.46 -2.94 -10.27
C VAL A 66 -12.17 -3.39 -9.00
N LYS A 67 -13.00 -4.41 -9.11
CA LYS A 67 -13.83 -4.89 -7.99
C LYS A 67 -13.18 -6.00 -7.18
N ALA A 68 -12.24 -6.72 -7.77
CA ALA A 68 -11.49 -7.75 -7.08
C ALA A 68 -10.40 -7.13 -6.22
N ILE A 69 -10.51 -7.29 -4.92
CA ILE A 69 -9.57 -6.74 -3.96
C ILE A 69 -9.25 -7.78 -2.88
N GLY A 70 -8.00 -7.84 -2.49
CA GLY A 70 -7.53 -8.68 -1.40
C GLY A 70 -6.67 -7.89 -0.43
N THR A 71 -6.37 -8.48 0.71
CA THR A 71 -5.50 -7.88 1.71
C THR A 71 -4.46 -8.87 2.20
N MET A 72 -3.28 -8.34 2.53
CA MET A 72 -2.24 -9.06 3.28
C MET A 72 -1.88 -8.24 4.50
N ASN A 73 -1.76 -8.87 5.66
CA ASN A 73 -1.25 -8.19 6.84
C ASN A 73 0.10 -8.78 7.22
N VAL A 74 1.16 -8.01 7.03
CA VAL A 74 2.54 -8.42 7.27
C VAL A 74 3.10 -7.89 8.59
N GLU A 75 2.35 -7.08 9.34
CA GLU A 75 2.79 -6.48 10.61
C GLU A 75 3.03 -7.53 11.70
N PHE A 76 2.42 -8.70 11.59
CA PHE A 76 2.55 -9.80 12.54
C PHE A 76 3.72 -10.74 12.26
N TYR A 77 4.46 -10.51 11.16
CA TYR A 77 5.57 -11.37 10.74
C TYR A 77 6.89 -10.66 10.99
N SER A 78 7.57 -11.04 12.09
CA SER A 78 8.80 -10.39 12.53
C SER A 78 10.00 -11.34 12.64
N GLY A 79 9.82 -12.64 12.37
CA GLY A 79 10.83 -13.66 12.58
C GLY A 79 11.34 -14.34 11.32
N ILE A 80 12.60 -14.78 11.38
CA ILE A 80 13.17 -15.67 10.36
C ILE A 80 12.44 -17.02 10.44
N GLY A 81 11.86 -17.47 9.33
CA GLY A 81 11.12 -18.74 9.24
C GLY A 81 9.61 -18.63 9.44
N GLU A 82 9.08 -17.44 9.72
CA GLU A 82 7.65 -17.21 9.68
C GLU A 82 7.16 -17.13 8.23
N THR A 83 6.03 -17.80 7.95
CA THR A 83 5.36 -17.68 6.65
C THR A 83 4.37 -16.55 6.68
N LEU A 84 4.32 -15.76 5.60
CA LEU A 84 3.27 -14.75 5.43
C LEU A 84 1.91 -15.42 5.33
N GLU A 85 0.89 -14.80 5.93
CA GLU A 85 -0.48 -15.18 5.68
C GLU A 85 -0.84 -14.99 4.20
N GLU A 86 -1.74 -15.84 3.74
CA GLU A 86 -2.30 -15.70 2.42
C GLU A 86 -3.11 -14.42 2.31
N PRO A 87 -3.12 -13.76 1.15
CA PRO A 87 -4.00 -12.63 0.92
C PRO A 87 -5.45 -13.04 1.16
N GLN A 88 -6.15 -12.24 1.95
CA GLN A 88 -7.58 -12.46 2.21
C GLN A 88 -8.39 -11.71 1.17
N LEU A 89 -9.15 -12.44 0.36
CA LEU A 89 -10.05 -11.84 -0.62
C LEU A 89 -11.31 -11.31 0.07
N LEU A 90 -11.69 -10.10 -0.30
CA LEU A 90 -12.94 -9.52 0.14
C LEU A 90 -14.08 -9.97 -0.79
N PRO A 91 -15.31 -10.20 -0.26
CA PRO A 91 -16.44 -10.53 -1.11
C PRO A 91 -16.80 -9.41 -2.09
N PRO A 92 -17.27 -9.74 -3.30
CA PRO A 92 -17.46 -11.08 -3.85
C PRO A 92 -16.15 -11.77 -4.20
N LEU A 93 -16.06 -13.05 -3.87
CA LEU A 93 -14.88 -13.85 -4.16
C LEU A 93 -14.77 -14.11 -5.66
N MET A 94 -13.57 -14.01 -6.17
CA MET A 94 -13.25 -14.43 -7.53
C MET A 94 -13.03 -15.93 -7.60
N ASP A 95 -13.28 -16.50 -8.76
CA ASP A 95 -12.82 -17.86 -9.06
C ASP A 95 -11.29 -17.87 -9.13
N VAL A 96 -10.65 -18.57 -8.19
CA VAL A 96 -9.19 -18.64 -8.08
C VAL A 96 -8.56 -19.21 -9.35
N SER A 97 -9.22 -20.17 -10.00
CA SER A 97 -8.72 -20.76 -11.25
C SER A 97 -8.61 -19.74 -12.38
N ALA A 98 -9.43 -18.70 -12.36
CA ALA A 98 -9.40 -17.62 -13.34
C ALA A 98 -8.26 -16.62 -13.11
N MET A 99 -7.54 -16.72 -11.98
CA MET A 99 -6.45 -15.80 -11.65
C MET A 99 -5.09 -16.20 -12.24
N ASP A 100 -4.95 -17.43 -12.78
CA ASP A 100 -3.68 -17.85 -13.38
C ASP A 100 -3.32 -16.96 -14.57
N GLY A 101 -2.10 -16.43 -14.58
CA GLY A 101 -1.62 -15.50 -15.61
C GLY A 101 -2.21 -14.09 -15.51
N LYS A 102 -3.00 -13.81 -14.50
CA LYS A 102 -3.62 -12.49 -14.32
C LYS A 102 -2.64 -11.46 -13.73
N ARG A 103 -3.04 -10.20 -13.81
CA ARG A 103 -2.26 -9.06 -13.34
C ARG A 103 -2.72 -8.64 -11.96
N VAL A 104 -1.76 -8.51 -11.05
CA VAL A 104 -2.00 -8.15 -9.64
C VAL A 104 -1.24 -6.88 -9.31
N LEU A 105 -1.95 -5.89 -8.80
CA LEU A 105 -1.35 -4.68 -8.27
C LEU A 105 -1.24 -4.78 -6.75
N VAL A 106 -0.03 -4.75 -6.23
CA VAL A 106 0.25 -4.71 -4.79
C VAL A 106 0.41 -3.26 -4.36
N VAL A 107 -0.39 -2.81 -3.40
CA VAL A 107 -0.44 -1.41 -2.98
C VAL A 107 -0.04 -1.27 -1.52
N ASP A 108 0.86 -0.34 -1.25
CA ASP A 108 1.19 0.14 0.09
C ASP A 108 1.18 1.68 0.10
N ASP A 109 1.23 2.27 1.28
CA ASP A 109 1.28 3.74 1.41
C ASP A 109 2.68 4.29 1.15
N VAL A 110 3.71 3.62 1.64
CA VAL A 110 5.10 4.07 1.51
C VAL A 110 6.06 2.88 1.38
N ALA A 111 7.04 3.03 0.51
CA ALA A 111 8.26 2.22 0.53
C ALA A 111 9.34 3.01 1.29
N ASP A 112 9.44 2.78 2.59
CA ASP A 112 10.42 3.41 3.49
C ASP A 112 11.77 2.69 3.37
N SER A 113 12.08 1.70 4.19
CA SER A 113 13.20 0.80 3.93
C SER A 113 12.94 -0.09 2.71
N GLY A 114 11.69 -0.29 2.37
CA GLY A 114 11.26 -1.14 1.27
C GLY A 114 11.29 -2.63 1.56
N LYS A 115 11.69 -3.03 2.77
CA LYS A 115 11.84 -4.46 3.12
C LYS A 115 10.54 -5.23 3.04
N THR A 116 9.44 -4.66 3.55
CA THR A 116 8.13 -5.30 3.52
C THR A 116 7.64 -5.49 2.09
N LEU A 117 7.70 -4.43 1.28
CA LEU A 117 7.26 -4.51 -0.12
C LEU A 117 8.11 -5.48 -0.93
N LYS A 118 9.45 -5.42 -0.75
CA LYS A 118 10.36 -6.36 -1.42
C LYS A 118 10.06 -7.81 -1.05
N MET A 119 9.84 -8.09 0.23
CA MET A 119 9.50 -9.43 0.71
C MET A 119 8.21 -9.93 0.05
N VAL A 120 7.18 -9.12 0.00
CA VAL A 120 5.90 -9.48 -0.62
C VAL A 120 6.07 -9.74 -2.10
N MET A 121 6.75 -8.85 -2.82
CA MET A 121 6.96 -8.99 -4.26
C MET A 121 7.80 -10.21 -4.59
N ASP A 122 8.87 -10.49 -3.83
CA ASP A 122 9.71 -11.66 -4.01
C ASP A 122 8.93 -12.96 -3.77
N LEU A 123 8.09 -13.00 -2.74
CA LEU A 123 7.25 -14.17 -2.46
C LEU A 123 6.26 -14.45 -3.59
N ILE A 124 5.63 -13.43 -4.12
CA ILE A 124 4.70 -13.59 -5.25
C ILE A 124 5.44 -14.06 -6.49
N ASP A 125 6.62 -13.51 -6.75
CA ASP A 125 7.45 -13.90 -7.90
C ASP A 125 7.93 -15.36 -7.80
N GLU A 126 8.37 -15.78 -6.62
CA GLU A 126 8.91 -17.12 -6.40
C GLU A 126 7.83 -18.20 -6.31
N HIS A 127 6.73 -17.91 -5.64
CA HIS A 127 5.72 -18.91 -5.25
C HIS A 127 4.35 -18.69 -5.88
N GLY A 128 4.15 -17.59 -6.59
CA GLY A 128 2.83 -17.18 -7.06
C GLY A 128 1.96 -16.67 -5.92
N LEU A 129 0.67 -16.58 -6.17
CA LEU A 129 -0.31 -16.09 -5.22
C LEU A 129 -1.23 -17.23 -4.79
N THR A 130 -1.30 -17.49 -3.49
CA THR A 130 -2.19 -18.49 -2.91
C THR A 130 -3.42 -17.77 -2.35
N LEU A 131 -4.60 -18.07 -2.88
CA LEU A 131 -5.82 -17.35 -2.55
C LEU A 131 -6.83 -18.16 -1.72
N ASP A 132 -6.69 -19.48 -1.71
CA ASP A 132 -7.65 -20.39 -1.08
C ASP A 132 -7.00 -21.42 -0.13
N GLY A 133 -5.72 -21.28 0.14
CA GLY A 133 -4.95 -22.20 1.00
C GLY A 133 -4.57 -23.53 0.37
N SER A 134 -5.01 -23.83 -0.83
CA SER A 134 -4.82 -25.14 -1.47
C SER A 134 -3.90 -25.12 -2.67
N SER A 135 -3.90 -24.05 -3.45
CA SER A 135 -3.12 -23.96 -4.69
C SER A 135 -2.58 -22.56 -4.92
N SER A 136 -1.37 -22.51 -5.49
CA SER A 136 -0.78 -21.24 -5.95
C SER A 136 -1.03 -21.07 -7.44
N VAL A 137 -1.33 -19.84 -7.82
CA VAL A 137 -1.45 -19.43 -9.22
C VAL A 137 -0.32 -18.47 -9.57
N ARG A 138 0.19 -18.56 -10.80
CA ARG A 138 1.17 -17.61 -11.31
C ARG A 138 0.47 -16.33 -11.73
N VAL A 139 1.03 -15.20 -11.32
CA VAL A 139 0.48 -13.88 -11.62
C VAL A 139 1.62 -12.97 -12.08
N GLU A 140 1.25 -11.97 -12.86
CA GLU A 140 2.13 -10.84 -13.16
C GLU A 140 1.86 -9.75 -12.14
N ALA A 141 2.80 -9.52 -11.22
CA ALA A 141 2.62 -8.56 -10.14
C ALA A 141 3.42 -7.29 -10.39
N ARG A 142 2.80 -6.15 -10.12
CA ARG A 142 3.45 -4.85 -10.03
C ARG A 142 3.07 -4.19 -8.72
N SER A 143 3.90 -3.24 -8.28
CA SER A 143 3.72 -2.53 -7.01
C SER A 143 3.47 -1.05 -7.22
N ALA A 144 2.66 -0.47 -6.34
CA ALA A 144 2.37 0.96 -6.31
C ALA A 144 2.40 1.48 -4.88
N VAL A 145 3.03 2.63 -4.68
CA VAL A 145 3.08 3.34 -3.40
C VAL A 145 2.80 4.84 -3.62
N ILE A 146 2.28 5.50 -2.60
CA ILE A 146 2.13 6.96 -2.63
C ILE A 146 3.52 7.60 -2.55
N TYR A 147 4.32 7.20 -1.57
CA TYR A 147 5.65 7.75 -1.37
C TYR A 147 6.73 6.68 -1.41
N LYS A 148 7.88 7.05 -1.99
CA LYS A 148 9.11 6.28 -1.88
C LYS A 148 10.20 7.12 -1.23
N LYS A 149 10.93 6.52 -0.28
CA LYS A 149 12.11 7.15 0.33
C LYS A 149 13.40 6.71 -0.36
N PRO A 150 14.45 7.56 -0.34
CA PRO A 150 15.74 7.22 -0.98
C PRO A 150 16.38 5.95 -0.45
N VAL A 151 16.13 5.63 0.83
CA VAL A 151 16.69 4.43 1.50
C VAL A 151 16.01 3.13 1.12
N SER A 152 14.92 3.18 0.35
CA SER A 152 14.19 1.98 -0.05
C SER A 152 15.08 1.04 -0.88
N ILE A 153 15.08 -0.24 -0.50
CA ILE A 153 15.81 -1.31 -1.20
C ILE A 153 15.06 -1.85 -2.42
N ILE A 154 13.85 -1.38 -2.65
CA ILE A 154 13.05 -1.73 -3.82
C ILE A 154 12.64 -0.48 -4.58
N GLU A 155 12.61 -0.59 -5.90
CA GLU A 155 12.00 0.41 -6.77
C GLU A 155 10.59 -0.06 -7.11
N PRO A 156 9.53 0.53 -6.52
CA PRO A 156 8.17 0.19 -6.90
C PRO A 156 7.91 0.54 -8.37
N ASP A 157 7.00 -0.19 -9.01
CA ASP A 157 6.67 0.06 -10.42
C ASP A 157 5.99 1.42 -10.61
N TYR A 158 5.19 1.84 -9.63
CA TYR A 158 4.49 3.12 -9.65
C TYR A 158 4.69 3.86 -8.33
N VAL A 159 5.14 5.09 -8.41
CA VAL A 159 5.37 5.98 -7.27
C VAL A 159 4.73 7.32 -7.56
N TRP A 160 3.89 7.81 -6.65
CA TRP A 160 3.30 9.13 -6.81
C TRP A 160 4.32 10.24 -6.52
N ALA A 161 5.04 10.14 -5.38
CA ALA A 161 6.02 11.17 -4.99
C ALA A 161 7.18 10.56 -4.20
N HIS A 162 8.29 11.29 -4.16
CA HIS A 162 9.49 10.94 -3.41
C HIS A 162 9.66 11.92 -2.26
N THR A 163 10.10 11.41 -1.10
CA THR A 163 10.44 12.24 0.05
C THR A 163 11.46 11.52 0.93
N ASP A 164 12.35 12.28 1.55
CA ASP A 164 13.25 11.79 2.60
C ASP A 164 12.73 12.09 4.01
N LYS A 165 11.61 12.80 4.11
CA LYS A 165 11.03 13.26 5.36
C LYS A 165 10.13 12.21 5.98
N TRP A 166 9.86 12.35 7.28
CA TRP A 166 8.80 11.63 7.94
C TRP A 166 7.45 12.06 7.38
N ILE A 167 6.59 11.11 7.07
CA ILE A 167 5.31 11.40 6.41
C ILE A 167 4.19 11.41 7.43
N ASN A 168 3.39 12.48 7.40
CA ASN A 168 2.13 12.56 8.12
C ASN A 168 1.00 12.19 7.15
N PHE A 169 0.53 10.95 7.23
CA PHE A 169 -0.63 10.51 6.47
C PHE A 169 -1.92 10.98 7.16
N PRO A 170 -2.98 11.32 6.40
CA PRO A 170 -4.20 11.86 7.00
C PRO A 170 -4.92 10.86 7.92
N TRP A 171 -4.76 9.57 7.70
CA TRP A 171 -5.36 8.51 8.55
C TRP A 171 -4.58 8.21 9.83
N SER A 172 -3.37 8.70 9.97
CA SER A 172 -2.50 8.40 11.13
C SER A 172 -1.92 9.63 11.81
N THR A 173 -2.35 10.84 11.42
CA THR A 173 -1.84 12.10 11.98
C THR A 173 -2.41 12.40 13.35
N LEU A 174 -3.69 12.08 13.56
CA LEU A 174 -4.38 12.35 14.83
C LEU A 174 -4.12 11.25 15.87
N PRO A 175 -4.20 11.56 17.16
CA PRO A 175 -4.05 10.57 18.21
C PRO A 175 -5.07 9.46 18.12
N VAL A 176 -4.67 8.26 18.58
CA VAL A 176 -5.59 7.13 18.70
C VAL A 176 -6.73 7.48 19.68
N ILE A 177 -7.94 7.20 19.25
CA ILE A 177 -9.11 7.31 20.14
C ILE A 177 -9.12 6.07 21.05
N LYS A 178 -9.07 6.32 22.35
CA LYS A 178 -9.08 5.24 23.35
C LYS A 178 -10.49 5.05 23.89
N PRO A 179 -10.86 3.78 24.24
CA PRO A 179 -12.13 3.50 24.90
C PRO A 179 -12.22 4.10 26.29
#